data_387d7f20b99516ee32aa6b4f4b6d96fe
#
_entry.id   387d7f20b99516ee32aa6b4f4b6d96fe
#
_cell.length_a   1.000
_cell.length_b   1.000
_cell.length_c   1.000
_cell.angle_alpha   90.00
_cell.angle_beta   90.00
_cell.angle_gamma   90.00
#
_symmetry.space_group_name_H-M   'P 1'
#
loop_
_entity.id
_entity.type
_entity.pdbx_description
1 polymer ?
#
loop_
_entity_poly.entity_id
_entity_poly.type
_entity_poly.pdbx_seq_one_letter_code
_entity_poly.pdbx_strand_id
1 'polypeptide(L)'
;MKPVSLFHAPFCAFAVVVACAASARADNVLTTHRLGAGLAAEAVTEAVAACAKQGYKVTATVVDTDGVTQAMLRGDGATMTALEASHDKAYTVLMLGAPRGEEANSAVSQRLGATPSPGGLAKLPHILLTPGAVVIKAGGEAIAAIGVGGAPGGDLDEACAKAGLDKISDRLK
;
A
#
# COMPACT_ATOMS: atom_id res chain seq x y z
N MET A 1 -85.49 44.34 15.64
CA MET A 1 -84.45 44.39 14.59
C MET A 1 -83.17 43.83 15.30
N LYS A 2 -82.73 42.64 14.99
CA LYS A 2 -81.51 42.02 15.57
C LYS A 2 -80.43 42.08 14.48
N PRO A 3 -79.19 42.42 14.79
CA PRO A 3 -78.11 42.38 13.82
C PRO A 3 -77.54 40.91 13.67
N VAL A 4 -77.24 40.61 12.41
CA VAL A 4 -76.68 39.33 11.94
C VAL A 4 -75.20 39.39 12.20
N SER A 5 -74.73 38.41 12.98
CA SER A 5 -73.30 38.21 13.27
C SER A 5 -72.61 37.43 12.12
N LEU A 6 -71.61 38.04 11.47
CA LEU A 6 -70.81 37.40 10.45
C LEU A 6 -69.72 36.55 11.13
N PHE A 7 -69.79 35.24 10.99
CA PHE A 7 -68.72 34.32 11.40
C PHE A 7 -67.59 34.34 10.37
N HIS A 8 -66.41 34.80 10.80
CA HIS A 8 -65.17 34.67 10.04
C HIS A 8 -64.51 33.31 10.38
N ALA A 9 -64.43 32.42 9.43
CA ALA A 9 -63.71 31.18 9.55
C ALA A 9 -62.19 31.45 9.27
N PRO A 10 -61.24 30.95 10.07
CA PRO A 10 -59.83 31.08 9.77
C PRO A 10 -59.43 30.07 8.71
N PHE A 11 -58.82 30.57 7.66
CA PHE A 11 -58.22 29.80 6.57
C PHE A 11 -56.88 29.25 7.06
N CYS A 12 -56.85 27.98 7.47
CA CYS A 12 -55.59 27.28 7.80
C CYS A 12 -54.83 26.98 6.50
N ALA A 13 -53.82 27.78 6.22
CA ALA A 13 -52.88 27.50 5.14
C ALA A 13 -51.96 26.34 5.57
N PHE A 14 -52.17 25.15 5.00
CA PHE A 14 -51.31 23.99 5.16
C PHE A 14 -50.07 24.20 4.24
N ALA A 15 -48.94 24.55 4.85
CA ALA A 15 -47.65 24.60 4.14
C ALA A 15 -47.14 23.17 3.98
N VAL A 16 -47.23 22.63 2.77
CA VAL A 16 -46.61 21.34 2.40
C VAL A 16 -45.12 21.57 2.26
N VAL A 17 -44.33 21.15 3.25
CA VAL A 17 -42.88 21.08 3.18
C VAL A 17 -42.51 19.87 2.33
N VAL A 18 -42.18 20.06 1.06
CA VAL A 18 -41.59 19.04 0.21
C VAL A 18 -40.15 18.87 0.65
N ALA A 19 -39.90 17.87 1.50
CA ALA A 19 -38.53 17.43 1.81
C ALA A 19 -37.93 16.78 0.55
N CYS A 20 -37.06 17.50 -0.17
CA CYS A 20 -36.20 16.93 -1.18
C CYS A 20 -35.24 15.94 -0.47
N ALA A 21 -35.58 14.66 -0.44
CA ALA A 21 -34.65 13.60 -0.13
C ALA A 21 -33.59 13.57 -1.25
N ALA A 22 -32.45 14.19 -1.00
CA ALA A 22 -31.26 13.97 -1.81
C ALA A 22 -30.88 12.51 -1.65
N SER A 23 -31.20 11.69 -2.65
CA SER A 23 -30.70 10.31 -2.73
C SER A 23 -29.18 10.39 -2.81
N ALA A 24 -28.51 10.09 -1.70
CA ALA A 24 -27.07 9.83 -1.72
C ALA A 24 -26.86 8.64 -2.67
N ARG A 25 -26.46 8.92 -3.91
CA ARG A 25 -25.93 7.91 -4.79
C ARG A 25 -24.66 7.40 -4.12
N ALA A 26 -24.67 6.15 -3.69
CA ALA A 26 -23.43 5.46 -3.34
C ALA A 26 -22.58 5.44 -4.63
N ASP A 27 -21.46 6.16 -4.58
CA ASP A 27 -20.49 6.17 -5.68
C ASP A 27 -19.86 4.76 -5.70
N ASN A 28 -20.23 3.95 -6.69
CA ASN A 28 -19.69 2.61 -6.89
C ASN A 28 -18.30 2.64 -7.57
N VAL A 29 -17.72 3.82 -7.71
CA VAL A 29 -16.38 4.01 -8.27
C VAL A 29 -15.42 4.33 -7.13
N LEU A 30 -14.40 3.48 -6.97
CA LEU A 30 -13.35 3.68 -5.97
C LEU A 30 -12.20 4.50 -6.56
N THR A 31 -11.72 5.48 -5.81
CA THR A 31 -10.48 6.19 -6.12
C THR A 31 -9.34 5.49 -5.41
N THR A 32 -8.29 5.12 -6.13
CA THR A 32 -7.07 4.51 -5.58
C THR A 32 -5.87 5.41 -5.88
N HIS A 33 -4.98 5.54 -4.91
CA HIS A 33 -3.69 6.20 -5.12
C HIS A 33 -2.65 5.17 -5.56
N ARG A 34 -1.78 5.57 -6.47
CA ARG A 34 -0.69 4.72 -6.98
C ARG A 34 0.62 5.48 -7.00
N LEU A 35 1.71 4.79 -6.75
CA LEU A 35 3.04 5.36 -6.87
C LEU A 35 3.35 5.65 -8.36
N GLY A 36 3.81 6.85 -8.68
CA GLY A 36 4.24 7.19 -10.04
C GLY A 36 5.53 6.46 -10.43
N ALA A 37 5.64 6.04 -11.70
CA ALA A 37 6.78 5.27 -12.20
C ALA A 37 8.13 5.97 -12.00
N GLY A 38 8.18 7.30 -12.07
CA GLY A 38 9.39 8.07 -11.79
C GLY A 38 9.90 7.87 -10.36
N LEU A 39 9.01 7.95 -9.35
CA LEU A 39 9.36 7.70 -7.96
C LEU A 39 9.75 6.24 -7.72
N ALA A 40 9.05 5.30 -8.36
CA ALA A 40 9.40 3.89 -8.28
C ALA A 40 10.81 3.61 -8.81
N ALA A 41 11.17 4.22 -9.95
CA ALA A 41 12.52 4.09 -10.54
C ALA A 41 13.60 4.71 -9.65
N GLU A 42 13.35 5.86 -9.04
CA GLU A 42 14.28 6.48 -8.08
C GLU A 42 14.48 5.60 -6.83
N ALA A 43 13.41 5.03 -6.29
CA ALA A 43 13.48 4.17 -5.11
C ALA A 43 14.32 2.91 -5.37
N VAL A 44 14.11 2.19 -6.49
CA VAL A 44 14.91 0.99 -6.81
C VAL A 44 16.36 1.35 -7.09
N THR A 45 16.62 2.51 -7.70
CA THR A 45 17.99 2.98 -7.98
C THR A 45 18.74 3.25 -6.68
N GLU A 46 18.15 3.97 -5.73
CA GLU A 46 18.78 4.25 -4.44
C GLU A 46 18.96 2.96 -3.62
N ALA A 47 17.97 2.05 -3.60
CA ALA A 47 18.08 0.79 -2.88
C ALA A 47 19.27 -0.06 -3.37
N VAL A 48 19.43 -0.17 -4.70
CA VAL A 48 20.58 -0.88 -5.30
C VAL A 48 21.88 -0.17 -4.97
N ALA A 49 21.92 1.17 -5.08
CA ALA A 49 23.11 1.94 -4.76
C ALA A 49 23.52 1.84 -3.28
N ALA A 50 22.56 1.82 -2.37
CA ALA A 50 22.80 1.66 -0.93
C ALA A 50 23.46 0.31 -0.62
N CYS A 51 22.95 -0.76 -1.18
CA CYS A 51 23.55 -2.10 -1.06
C CYS A 51 24.93 -2.19 -1.75
N ALA A 52 25.08 -1.61 -2.92
CA ALA A 52 26.35 -1.63 -3.66
C ALA A 52 27.50 -0.93 -2.91
N LYS A 53 27.20 0.14 -2.14
CA LYS A 53 28.17 0.81 -1.24
C LYS A 53 28.74 -0.14 -0.18
N GLN A 54 28.01 -1.20 0.14
CA GLN A 54 28.42 -2.24 1.09
C GLN A 54 28.99 -3.50 0.40
N GLY A 55 29.14 -3.46 -0.93
CA GLY A 55 29.65 -4.57 -1.74
C GLY A 55 28.62 -5.66 -2.06
N TYR A 56 27.32 -5.44 -1.76
CA TYR A 56 26.26 -6.42 -2.05
C TYR A 56 25.73 -6.28 -3.47
N LYS A 57 25.49 -7.43 -4.10
CA LYS A 57 24.97 -7.54 -5.47
C LYS A 57 23.47 -7.89 -5.39
N VAL A 58 22.62 -6.89 -5.41
CA VAL A 58 21.19 -7.04 -5.16
C VAL A 58 20.34 -6.65 -6.36
N THR A 59 19.10 -7.12 -6.35
CA THR A 59 18.00 -6.56 -7.16
C THR A 59 17.03 -5.86 -6.23
N ALA A 60 16.50 -4.71 -6.65
CA ALA A 60 15.40 -4.02 -6.00
C ALA A 60 14.18 -4.00 -6.92
N THR A 61 13.00 -4.24 -6.37
CA THR A 61 11.71 -4.28 -7.09
C THR A 61 10.67 -3.48 -6.32
N VAL A 62 9.97 -2.59 -7.02
CA VAL A 62 8.72 -1.96 -6.53
C VAL A 62 7.54 -2.68 -7.18
N VAL A 63 6.58 -3.11 -6.35
CA VAL A 63 5.28 -3.63 -6.80
C VAL A 63 4.18 -2.64 -6.43
N ASP A 64 3.18 -2.50 -7.30
CA ASP A 64 1.99 -1.70 -7.05
C ASP A 64 0.95 -2.44 -6.19
N THR A 65 -0.18 -1.80 -5.88
CA THR A 65 -1.25 -2.37 -5.05
C THR A 65 -1.88 -3.63 -5.62
N ASP A 66 -1.72 -3.91 -6.90
CA ASP A 66 -2.20 -5.14 -7.56
C ASP A 66 -1.12 -6.25 -7.54
N GLY A 67 0.05 -5.99 -6.95
CA GLY A 67 1.18 -6.91 -6.92
C GLY A 67 1.98 -6.96 -8.20
N VAL A 68 1.74 -6.02 -9.12
CA VAL A 68 2.43 -5.94 -10.42
C VAL A 68 3.72 -5.13 -10.28
N THR A 69 4.80 -5.61 -10.89
CA THR A 69 6.07 -4.89 -10.92
C THR A 69 5.92 -3.54 -11.61
N GLN A 70 6.14 -2.45 -10.87
CA GLN A 70 6.14 -1.07 -11.37
C GLN A 70 7.52 -0.64 -11.85
N ALA A 71 8.56 -0.99 -11.09
CA ALA A 71 9.96 -0.73 -11.43
C ALA A 71 10.84 -1.83 -10.85
N MET A 72 11.91 -2.15 -11.55
CA MET A 72 12.91 -3.11 -11.11
C MET A 72 14.29 -2.66 -11.59
N LEU A 73 15.29 -2.76 -10.72
CA LEU A 73 16.69 -2.57 -11.07
C LEU A 73 17.51 -3.76 -10.55
N ARG A 74 18.07 -4.53 -11.47
CA ARG A 74 19.05 -5.55 -11.16
C ARG A 74 20.43 -4.93 -11.12
N GLY A 75 21.07 -4.91 -9.95
CA GLY A 75 22.45 -4.46 -9.79
C GLY A 75 23.44 -5.38 -10.49
N ASP A 76 24.62 -4.86 -10.79
CA ASP A 76 25.67 -5.61 -11.48
C ASP A 76 26.06 -6.88 -10.72
N GLY A 77 25.97 -8.00 -11.42
CA GLY A 77 26.29 -9.31 -10.85
C GLY A 77 25.26 -9.90 -9.88
N ALA A 78 24.10 -9.27 -9.69
CA ALA A 78 23.01 -9.87 -8.95
C ALA A 78 22.47 -11.13 -9.69
N THR A 79 22.06 -12.14 -8.90
CA THR A 79 21.59 -13.41 -9.44
C THR A 79 20.11 -13.38 -9.83
N MET A 80 19.64 -14.40 -10.56
CA MET A 80 18.22 -14.59 -10.84
C MET A 80 17.41 -14.78 -9.54
N THR A 81 17.96 -15.52 -8.59
CA THR A 81 17.34 -15.71 -7.26
C THR A 81 17.14 -14.38 -6.52
N ALA A 82 18.11 -13.47 -6.62
CA ALA A 82 17.99 -12.12 -6.05
C ALA A 82 16.84 -11.32 -6.70
N LEU A 83 16.65 -11.50 -8.00
CA LEU A 83 15.58 -10.86 -8.75
C LEU A 83 14.21 -11.37 -8.28
N GLU A 84 14.01 -12.69 -8.24
CA GLU A 84 12.76 -13.29 -7.77
C GLU A 84 12.48 -12.94 -6.30
N ALA A 85 13.49 -13.05 -5.43
CA ALA A 85 13.36 -12.74 -4.02
C ALA A 85 12.98 -11.26 -3.78
N SER A 86 13.48 -10.32 -4.57
CA SER A 86 13.15 -8.90 -4.43
C SER A 86 11.67 -8.64 -4.68
N HIS A 87 11.11 -9.26 -5.72
CA HIS A 87 9.69 -9.21 -6.03
C HIS A 87 8.84 -9.85 -4.94
N ASP A 88 9.16 -11.09 -4.58
CA ASP A 88 8.34 -11.88 -3.66
C ASP A 88 8.33 -11.29 -2.24
N LYS A 89 9.43 -10.67 -1.80
CA LYS A 89 9.47 -9.93 -0.54
C LYS A 89 8.57 -8.69 -0.57
N ALA A 90 8.62 -7.90 -1.66
CA ALA A 90 7.75 -6.73 -1.84
C ALA A 90 6.28 -7.14 -1.88
N TYR A 91 5.95 -8.18 -2.64
CA TYR A 91 4.61 -8.76 -2.71
C TYR A 91 4.13 -9.23 -1.33
N THR A 92 4.97 -9.94 -0.59
CA THR A 92 4.62 -10.48 0.73
C THR A 92 4.25 -9.38 1.72
N VAL A 93 5.08 -8.33 1.87
CA VAL A 93 4.79 -7.24 2.82
C VAL A 93 3.55 -6.47 2.41
N LEU A 94 3.32 -6.27 1.12
CA LEU A 94 2.14 -5.56 0.62
C LEU A 94 0.86 -6.35 0.85
N MET A 95 0.83 -7.65 0.52
CA MET A 95 -0.37 -8.47 0.59
C MET A 95 -0.69 -8.98 1.99
N LEU A 96 0.33 -9.29 2.79
CA LEU A 96 0.13 -9.88 4.13
C LEU A 96 0.40 -8.92 5.28
N GLY A 97 1.25 -7.92 5.08
CA GLY A 97 1.65 -6.94 6.09
C GLY A 97 0.76 -5.70 6.09
N ALA A 98 0.69 -5.00 4.97
CA ALA A 98 0.00 -3.72 4.85
C ALA A 98 -1.46 -3.74 5.37
N PRO A 99 -2.29 -4.77 5.09
CA PRO A 99 -3.64 -4.84 5.63
C PRO A 99 -3.72 -4.96 7.17
N ARG A 100 -2.59 -5.25 7.82
CA ARG A 100 -2.45 -5.37 9.28
C ARG A 100 -1.67 -4.23 9.91
N GLY A 101 -1.26 -3.23 9.11
CA GLY A 101 -0.41 -2.15 9.57
C GLY A 101 1.06 -2.53 9.76
N GLU A 102 1.50 -3.69 9.29
CA GLU A 102 2.90 -4.09 9.28
C GLU A 102 3.60 -3.44 8.09
N GLU A 103 4.63 -2.67 8.35
CA GLU A 103 5.30 -1.84 7.33
C GLU A 103 6.57 -2.46 6.76
N ALA A 104 7.05 -3.56 7.39
CA ALA A 104 8.26 -4.26 6.97
C ALA A 104 8.04 -5.77 6.89
N ASN A 105 8.72 -6.43 5.95
CA ASN A 105 8.59 -7.88 5.79
C ASN A 105 9.18 -8.67 6.97
N SER A 106 10.09 -8.06 7.73
CA SER A 106 10.57 -8.61 9.01
C SER A 106 9.43 -8.82 10.02
N ALA A 107 8.49 -7.88 10.13
CA ALA A 107 7.33 -8.00 11.01
C ALA A 107 6.40 -9.14 10.56
N VAL A 108 6.12 -9.25 9.26
CA VAL A 108 5.34 -10.36 8.68
C VAL A 108 6.01 -11.70 8.96
N SER A 109 7.31 -11.78 8.74
CA SER A 109 8.12 -13.00 8.94
C SER A 109 8.12 -13.42 10.41
N GLN A 110 8.26 -12.47 11.33
CA GLN A 110 8.21 -12.73 12.77
C GLN A 110 6.83 -13.25 13.20
N ARG A 111 5.77 -12.59 12.78
CA ARG A 111 4.40 -13.00 13.11
C ARG A 111 4.08 -14.40 12.58
N LEU A 112 4.37 -14.67 11.32
CA LEU A 112 4.05 -15.95 10.70
C LEU A 112 5.01 -17.06 11.12
N GLY A 113 6.28 -16.74 11.37
CA GLY A 113 7.26 -17.70 11.90
C GLY A 113 6.96 -18.16 13.34
N ALA A 114 6.25 -17.34 14.13
CA ALA A 114 5.79 -17.69 15.46
C ALA A 114 4.51 -18.56 15.48
N THR A 115 3.85 -18.75 14.33
CA THR A 115 2.64 -19.60 14.25
C THR A 115 3.02 -21.06 14.12
N PRO A 116 2.33 -22.00 14.82
CA PRO A 116 2.63 -23.45 14.77
C PRO A 116 2.52 -24.05 13.36
N SER A 117 1.79 -23.41 12.46
CA SER A 117 1.66 -23.84 11.07
C SER A 117 1.46 -22.62 10.14
N PRO A 118 2.54 -21.97 9.70
CA PRO A 118 2.46 -20.99 8.64
C PRO A 118 2.12 -21.62 7.27
N GLY A 119 2.01 -22.93 7.25
CA GLY A 119 2.11 -23.84 6.12
C GLY A 119 1.20 -23.54 4.92
N GLY A 120 0.01 -22.96 5.08
CA GLY A 120 -0.87 -22.64 3.97
C GLY A 120 -0.41 -21.40 3.21
N LEU A 121 -0.16 -20.29 3.93
CA LEU A 121 0.23 -19.03 3.32
C LEU A 121 1.62 -19.08 2.70
N ALA A 122 2.58 -19.77 3.35
CA ALA A 122 3.95 -19.91 2.82
C ALA A 122 4.03 -20.73 1.52
N LYS A 123 2.95 -21.42 1.14
CA LYS A 123 2.86 -22.19 -0.11
C LYS A 123 2.19 -21.43 -1.26
N LEU A 124 1.64 -20.26 -0.98
CA LEU A 124 1.08 -19.41 -2.04
C LEU A 124 2.20 -18.87 -2.91
N PRO A 125 1.95 -18.71 -4.22
CA PRO A 125 2.91 -18.07 -5.11
C PRO A 125 3.33 -16.70 -4.59
N HIS A 126 4.58 -16.34 -4.79
CA HIS A 126 5.12 -15.03 -4.44
C HIS A 126 5.12 -14.68 -2.95
N ILE A 127 4.92 -15.65 -2.06
CA ILE A 127 5.08 -15.44 -0.62
C ILE A 127 6.46 -15.87 -0.17
N LEU A 128 7.26 -14.89 0.26
CA LEU A 128 8.61 -15.12 0.79
C LEU A 128 8.72 -14.53 2.20
N LEU A 129 8.65 -15.40 3.21
CA LEU A 129 8.67 -15.03 4.62
C LEU A 129 10.11 -14.79 5.13
N THR A 130 10.81 -13.86 4.50
CA THR A 130 12.15 -13.41 4.92
C THR A 130 12.20 -11.90 4.89
N PRO A 131 12.89 -11.22 5.83
CA PRO A 131 13.06 -9.77 5.80
C PRO A 131 13.60 -9.27 4.45
N GLY A 132 13.38 -8.01 4.11
CA GLY A 132 13.97 -7.40 2.93
C GLY A 132 13.01 -6.55 2.11
N ALA A 133 11.86 -6.14 2.65
CA ALA A 133 10.93 -5.27 1.96
C ALA A 133 10.20 -4.34 2.92
N VAL A 134 9.79 -3.17 2.43
CA VAL A 134 9.01 -2.18 3.17
C VAL A 134 7.84 -1.66 2.34
N VAL A 135 6.75 -1.32 3.02
CA VAL A 135 5.55 -0.72 2.42
C VAL A 135 5.81 0.76 2.10
N ILE A 136 5.36 1.22 0.95
CA ILE A 136 5.36 2.62 0.55
C ILE A 136 3.95 3.16 0.78
N LYS A 137 3.84 4.23 1.60
CA LYS A 137 2.56 4.84 1.96
C LYS A 137 2.50 6.30 1.53
N ALA A 138 1.30 6.75 1.17
CA ALA A 138 0.97 8.17 1.02
C ALA A 138 -0.31 8.46 1.83
N GLY A 139 -0.32 9.51 2.63
CA GLY A 139 -1.47 9.85 3.47
C GLY A 139 -1.95 8.73 4.41
N GLY A 140 -1.07 7.78 4.75
CA GLY A 140 -1.40 6.58 5.54
C GLY A 140 -1.90 5.38 4.73
N GLU A 141 -2.24 5.56 3.44
CA GLU A 141 -2.64 4.48 2.52
C GLU A 141 -1.40 3.77 1.96
N ALA A 142 -1.41 2.43 1.92
CA ALA A 142 -0.39 1.65 1.24
C ALA A 142 -0.61 1.75 -0.28
N ILE A 143 0.34 2.32 -1.01
CA ILE A 143 0.25 2.58 -2.45
C ILE A 143 1.21 1.72 -3.28
N ALA A 144 2.21 1.11 -2.63
CA ALA A 144 3.20 0.22 -3.24
C ALA A 144 4.02 -0.48 -2.14
N ALA A 145 4.93 -1.34 -2.53
CA ALA A 145 6.00 -1.83 -1.66
C ALA A 145 7.31 -1.95 -2.45
N ILE A 146 8.44 -1.78 -1.77
CA ILE A 146 9.78 -2.00 -2.33
C ILE A 146 10.42 -3.19 -1.61
N GLY A 147 10.96 -4.12 -2.38
CA GLY A 147 11.72 -5.27 -1.89
C GLY A 147 13.11 -5.33 -2.49
N VAL A 148 14.04 -5.87 -1.73
CA VAL A 148 15.43 -6.12 -2.12
C VAL A 148 15.77 -7.57 -1.85
N GLY A 149 16.57 -8.16 -2.72
CA GLY A 149 17.09 -9.50 -2.59
C GLY A 149 18.53 -9.59 -3.06
N GLY A 150 19.34 -10.40 -2.38
CA GLY A 150 20.72 -10.70 -2.79
C GLY A 150 21.82 -10.31 -1.79
N ALA A 151 21.52 -9.55 -0.74
CA ALA A 151 22.47 -9.36 0.36
C ALA A 151 22.64 -10.65 1.17
N PRO A 152 23.71 -10.77 1.98
CA PRO A 152 23.96 -11.97 2.79
C PRO A 152 22.89 -12.27 3.84
N GLY A 153 22.06 -11.29 4.20
CA GLY A 153 20.96 -11.41 5.16
C GLY A 153 19.77 -10.57 4.76
N GLY A 154 18.56 -11.02 5.09
CA GLY A 154 17.33 -10.31 4.76
C GLY A 154 17.19 -8.97 5.48
N ASP A 155 17.76 -8.80 6.65
CA ASP A 155 17.87 -7.54 7.38
C ASP A 155 18.70 -6.50 6.63
N LEU A 156 19.76 -6.93 5.95
CA LEU A 156 20.57 -6.06 5.09
C LEU A 156 19.81 -5.66 3.82
N ASP A 157 19.07 -6.59 3.23
CA ASP A 157 18.14 -6.31 2.12
C ASP A 157 17.11 -5.26 2.56
N GLU A 158 16.50 -5.41 3.76
CA GLU A 158 15.48 -4.50 4.26
C GLU A 158 16.03 -3.10 4.55
N ALA A 159 17.27 -3.00 5.03
CA ALA A 159 17.95 -1.72 5.19
C ALA A 159 18.13 -0.98 3.84
N CYS A 160 18.46 -1.72 2.77
CA CYS A 160 18.57 -1.15 1.43
C CYS A 160 17.19 -0.77 0.85
N ALA A 161 16.16 -1.58 1.09
CA ALA A 161 14.78 -1.24 0.71
C ALA A 161 14.32 0.04 1.41
N LYS A 162 14.64 0.18 2.70
CA LYS A 162 14.36 1.38 3.48
C LYS A 162 15.09 2.60 2.91
N ALA A 163 16.34 2.49 2.51
CA ALA A 163 17.07 3.59 1.86
C ALA A 163 16.37 4.05 0.56
N GLY A 164 15.83 3.13 -0.22
CA GLY A 164 15.01 3.44 -1.41
C GLY A 164 13.73 4.18 -1.06
N LEU A 165 13.01 3.76 -0.01
CA LEU A 165 11.83 4.46 0.49
C LEU A 165 12.19 5.86 1.00
N ASP A 166 13.23 5.99 1.81
CA ASP A 166 13.66 7.26 2.41
C ASP A 166 14.00 8.30 1.32
N LYS A 167 14.54 7.85 0.16
CA LYS A 167 14.86 8.71 -0.99
C LYS A 167 13.67 9.45 -1.58
N ILE A 168 12.47 8.89 -1.47
CA ILE A 168 11.25 9.44 -2.09
C ILE A 168 10.24 9.95 -1.07
N SER A 169 10.48 9.74 0.23
CA SER A 169 9.52 9.92 1.32
C SER A 169 8.92 11.32 1.42
N ASP A 170 9.69 12.38 1.12
CA ASP A 170 9.27 13.78 1.16
C ASP A 170 8.21 14.13 0.08
N ARG A 171 8.08 13.28 -0.93
CA ARG A 171 7.15 13.43 -2.07
C ARG A 171 5.93 12.50 -1.98
N LEU A 172 5.79 11.73 -0.92
CA LEU A 172 4.64 10.85 -0.64
C LEU A 172 3.60 11.59 0.21
N LYS A 173 2.76 12.40 -0.45
CA LYS A 173 1.75 13.26 0.22
C LYS A 173 0.35 12.87 -0.20
#